data_8d405eaef8ef28ac7d818253f881a1a3
#
_entry.id   8d405eaef8ef28ac7d818253f881a1a3
#
_cell.length_a   1.000
_cell.length_b   1.000
_cell.length_c   1.000
_cell.angle_alpha   90.00
_cell.angle_beta   90.00
_cell.angle_gamma   90.00
#
_symmetry.space_group_name_H-M   'P 1'
#
loop_
_entity.id
_entity.type
_entity.pdbx_description
1 polymer ?
#
loop_
_entity_poly.entity_id
_entity_poly.type
_entity_poly.pdbx_seq_one_letter_code
_entity_poly.pdbx_strand_id
1 'polypeptide(L)'
;MKKLVYIVLFFVSTVVFSQSKDISYQAVIYIPDGQNAPGVNVDNVPMSNKNICLQFSFLDGNNNIEYQEEVKVKTDEFGMVNLIIGTGTQTGGYANSFETIVWNSAKKYLKVSLDQSGNCNSFDEISNQVLSYVPFALAANSASSVSGIVGIANGGTNSST
;
A
#
# COMPACT_ATOMS: atom_id res chain seq x y z
N MET A 1 -21.94 38.78 21.28
CA MET A 1 -22.38 37.56 20.60
C MET A 1 -21.80 37.41 19.20
N LYS A 2 -21.89 38.41 18.28
CA LYS A 2 -21.33 38.28 16.89
C LYS A 2 -19.84 37.97 16.86
N LYS A 3 -18.99 38.56 17.71
CA LYS A 3 -17.53 38.28 17.75
C LYS A 3 -17.20 36.86 18.21
N LEU A 4 -18.02 36.27 19.08
CA LEU A 4 -17.86 34.89 19.54
C LEU A 4 -18.13 33.89 18.40
N VAL A 5 -19.12 34.16 17.56
CA VAL A 5 -19.45 33.33 16.38
C VAL A 5 -18.33 33.30 15.38
N TYR A 6 -17.63 34.40 15.13
CA TYR A 6 -16.48 34.44 14.23
C TYR A 6 -15.27 33.63 14.78
N ILE A 7 -15.05 33.64 16.10
CA ILE A 7 -14.00 32.85 16.73
C ILE A 7 -14.28 31.34 16.59
N VAL A 8 -15.54 30.93 16.81
CA VAL A 8 -15.94 29.51 16.62
C VAL A 8 -15.84 29.09 15.16
N LEU A 9 -16.20 29.96 14.20
CA LEU A 9 -16.07 29.67 12.77
C LEU A 9 -14.60 29.50 12.35
N PHE A 10 -13.69 30.29 12.94
CA PHE A 10 -12.25 30.18 12.64
C PHE A 10 -11.64 28.87 13.13
N PHE A 11 -12.11 28.31 14.26
CA PHE A 11 -11.65 27.04 14.79
C PHE A 11 -12.16 25.81 14.02
N VAL A 12 -13.28 25.91 13.30
CA VAL A 12 -13.85 24.79 12.51
C VAL A 12 -13.09 24.58 11.19
N SER A 13 -12.35 25.57 10.70
CA SER A 13 -11.65 25.49 9.40
C SER A 13 -10.31 24.74 9.41
N THR A 14 -9.87 24.19 10.55
CA THR A 14 -8.56 23.51 10.67
C THR A 14 -8.62 21.98 10.60
N VAL A 15 -9.73 21.38 10.13
CA VAL A 15 -9.79 19.94 9.88
C VAL A 15 -9.04 19.65 8.58
N VAL A 16 -7.72 19.55 8.65
CA VAL A 16 -6.89 19.07 7.56
C VAL A 16 -7.01 17.56 7.51
N PHE A 17 -7.73 17.03 6.54
CA PHE A 17 -7.68 15.60 6.25
C PHE A 17 -6.29 15.28 5.70
N SER A 18 -5.47 14.62 6.51
CA SER A 18 -4.24 14.01 6.00
C SER A 18 -4.63 12.91 5.02
N GLN A 19 -4.07 12.96 3.82
CA GLN A 19 -4.22 11.85 2.87
C GLN A 19 -3.53 10.62 3.46
N SER A 20 -4.26 9.51 3.56
CA SER A 20 -3.66 8.24 3.93
C SER A 20 -2.66 7.81 2.86
N LYS A 21 -1.53 7.26 3.28
CA LYS A 21 -0.50 6.74 2.36
C LYS A 21 -0.75 5.29 1.95
N ASP A 22 -1.95 4.80 2.18
CA ASP A 22 -2.34 3.41 2.01
C ASP A 22 -2.32 3.00 0.53
N ILE A 23 -2.09 1.71 0.28
CA ILE A 23 -2.07 1.14 -1.07
C ILE A 23 -3.27 0.23 -1.23
N SER A 24 -4.13 0.51 -2.23
CA SER A 24 -5.22 -0.40 -2.60
C SER A 24 -4.65 -1.65 -3.29
N TYR A 25 -5.05 -2.82 -2.81
CA TYR A 25 -4.66 -4.12 -3.36
C TYR A 25 -5.90 -4.91 -3.74
N GLN A 26 -5.92 -5.40 -4.98
CA GLN A 26 -6.97 -6.25 -5.51
C GLN A 26 -6.35 -7.42 -6.25
N ALA A 27 -6.82 -8.65 -5.98
CA ALA A 27 -6.35 -9.86 -6.64
C ALA A 27 -7.44 -10.92 -6.69
N VAL A 28 -7.33 -11.83 -7.65
CA VAL A 28 -8.08 -13.10 -7.66
C VAL A 28 -7.14 -14.20 -7.20
N ILE A 29 -7.54 -14.93 -6.18
CA ILE A 29 -6.76 -16.03 -5.60
C ILE A 29 -7.25 -17.33 -6.21
N TYR A 30 -6.31 -18.10 -6.74
CA TYR A 30 -6.57 -19.41 -7.34
C TYR A 30 -6.10 -20.53 -6.41
N ILE A 31 -6.78 -21.68 -6.51
CA ILE A 31 -6.33 -22.91 -5.84
C ILE A 31 -5.05 -23.38 -6.56
N PRO A 32 -3.97 -23.67 -5.84
CA PRO A 32 -2.75 -24.20 -6.45
C PRO A 32 -3.00 -25.50 -7.19
N ASP A 33 -2.26 -25.73 -8.28
CA ASP A 33 -2.34 -26.94 -9.08
C ASP A 33 -2.11 -28.18 -8.21
N GLY A 34 -2.91 -29.21 -8.43
CA GLY A 34 -2.84 -30.49 -7.68
C GLY A 34 -3.65 -30.56 -6.40
N GLN A 35 -4.30 -29.46 -5.94
CA GLN A 35 -5.20 -29.46 -4.78
C GLN A 35 -6.69 -29.53 -5.16
N ASN A 36 -6.98 -29.70 -6.43
CA ASN A 36 -8.35 -29.87 -6.91
C ASN A 36 -8.93 -31.23 -6.49
N ALA A 37 -10.26 -31.28 -6.31
CA ALA A 37 -10.94 -32.53 -6.02
C ALA A 37 -10.70 -33.56 -7.15
N PRO A 38 -10.61 -34.87 -6.83
CA PRO A 38 -10.44 -35.90 -7.85
C PRO A 38 -11.51 -35.81 -8.94
N GLY A 39 -11.08 -35.75 -10.21
CA GLY A 39 -11.98 -35.62 -11.37
C GLY A 39 -12.26 -34.20 -11.85
N VAL A 40 -11.73 -33.18 -11.17
CA VAL A 40 -11.78 -31.77 -11.61
C VAL A 40 -10.42 -31.45 -12.25
N ASN A 41 -10.37 -31.44 -13.56
CA ASN A 41 -9.19 -31.08 -14.33
C ASN A 41 -9.36 -29.69 -14.94
N VAL A 42 -9.49 -28.67 -14.07
CA VAL A 42 -9.64 -27.28 -14.47
C VAL A 42 -8.48 -26.50 -13.88
N ASP A 43 -7.60 -26.00 -14.73
CA ASP A 43 -6.54 -25.06 -14.35
C ASP A 43 -7.18 -23.75 -13.88
N ASN A 44 -6.57 -23.13 -12.86
CA ASN A 44 -6.99 -21.82 -12.36
C ASN A 44 -8.43 -21.77 -11.77
N VAL A 45 -8.76 -22.68 -10.86
CA VAL A 45 -10.02 -22.60 -10.10
C VAL A 45 -9.94 -21.49 -9.06
N PRO A 46 -10.83 -20.49 -9.09
CA PRO A 46 -10.86 -19.45 -8.07
C PRO A 46 -11.15 -20.02 -6.68
N MET A 47 -10.44 -19.52 -5.67
CA MET A 47 -10.64 -19.88 -4.27
C MET A 47 -11.85 -19.13 -3.70
N SER A 48 -13.06 -19.61 -4.03
CA SER A 48 -14.32 -18.96 -3.73
C SER A 48 -14.72 -19.09 -2.26
N ASN A 49 -15.18 -18.01 -1.65
CA ASN A 49 -15.75 -17.96 -0.29
C ASN A 49 -14.86 -18.56 0.81
N LYS A 50 -13.53 -18.47 0.67
CA LYS A 50 -12.54 -19.01 1.61
C LYS A 50 -11.97 -17.92 2.53
N ASN A 51 -11.78 -18.26 3.80
CA ASN A 51 -10.98 -17.45 4.71
C ASN A 51 -9.51 -17.77 4.42
N ILE A 52 -8.73 -16.73 4.15
CA ILE A 52 -7.30 -16.80 3.88
C ILE A 52 -6.56 -15.77 4.72
N CYS A 53 -5.26 -15.90 4.83
CA CYS A 53 -4.39 -14.87 5.36
C CYS A 53 -3.39 -14.44 4.28
N LEU A 54 -3.31 -13.13 4.04
CA LEU A 54 -2.31 -12.54 3.16
C LEU A 54 -1.25 -11.85 4.00
N GLN A 55 0.02 -12.05 3.64
CA GLN A 55 1.14 -11.35 4.23
C GLN A 55 1.78 -10.46 3.17
N PHE A 56 1.87 -9.17 3.47
CA PHE A 56 2.53 -8.17 2.63
C PHE A 56 3.86 -7.78 3.24
N SER A 57 4.94 -7.94 2.49
CA SER A 57 6.28 -7.56 2.94
C SER A 57 6.88 -6.55 1.97
N PHE A 58 7.23 -5.38 2.48
CA PHE A 58 8.00 -4.37 1.74
C PHE A 58 9.48 -4.58 2.04
N LEU A 59 10.25 -4.83 0.98
CA LEU A 59 11.68 -5.05 1.11
C LEU A 59 12.44 -3.86 0.53
N ASP A 60 13.55 -3.52 1.16
CA ASP A 60 14.50 -2.53 0.65
C ASP A 60 15.35 -3.08 -0.52
N GLY A 61 16.22 -2.25 -1.08
CA GLY A 61 17.12 -2.63 -2.17
C GLY A 61 18.13 -3.74 -1.83
N ASN A 62 18.29 -4.08 -0.54
CA ASN A 62 19.15 -5.16 -0.04
C ASN A 62 18.36 -6.40 0.36
N ASN A 63 17.07 -6.46 0.06
CA ASN A 63 16.13 -7.51 0.45
C ASN A 63 15.87 -7.65 1.97
N ASN A 64 16.14 -6.62 2.76
CA ASN A 64 15.72 -6.61 4.15
C ASN A 64 14.26 -6.21 4.24
N ILE A 65 13.51 -6.80 5.17
CA ILE A 65 12.11 -6.45 5.41
C ILE A 65 12.08 -5.08 6.09
N GLU A 66 11.56 -4.07 5.38
CA GLU A 66 11.34 -2.75 5.93
C GLU A 66 10.02 -2.68 6.70
N TYR A 67 8.96 -3.28 6.15
CA TYR A 67 7.65 -3.38 6.79
C TYR A 67 6.97 -4.69 6.38
N GLN A 68 6.26 -5.30 7.32
CA GLN A 68 5.48 -6.51 7.08
C GLN A 68 4.19 -6.46 7.86
N GLU A 69 3.09 -6.82 7.20
CA GLU A 69 1.77 -6.93 7.83
C GLU A 69 1.02 -8.18 7.36
N GLU A 70 0.06 -8.60 8.16
CA GLU A 70 -0.84 -9.70 7.88
C GLU A 70 -2.29 -9.24 7.89
N VAL A 71 -3.05 -9.73 6.92
CA VAL A 71 -4.47 -9.42 6.77
C VAL A 71 -5.26 -10.70 6.59
N LYS A 72 -6.17 -10.97 7.53
CA LYS A 72 -7.18 -12.04 7.37
C LYS A 72 -8.34 -11.51 6.54
N VAL A 73 -8.66 -12.20 5.47
CA VAL A 73 -9.70 -11.79 4.54
C VAL A 73 -10.46 -13.00 4.03
N LYS A 74 -11.74 -12.81 3.68
CA LYS A 74 -12.54 -13.81 2.99
C LYS A 74 -12.63 -13.43 1.52
N THR A 75 -12.31 -14.38 0.63
CA THR A 75 -12.52 -14.21 -0.81
C THR A 75 -14.02 -14.19 -1.13
N ASP A 76 -14.41 -13.51 -2.18
CA ASP A 76 -15.79 -13.54 -2.69
C ASP A 76 -16.09 -14.81 -3.49
N GLU A 77 -17.25 -14.85 -4.15
CA GLU A 77 -17.68 -15.98 -4.99
C GLU A 77 -16.78 -16.22 -6.21
N PHE A 78 -16.02 -15.22 -6.63
CA PHE A 78 -15.06 -15.27 -7.76
C PHE A 78 -13.61 -15.46 -7.30
N GLY A 79 -13.37 -15.68 -5.99
CA GLY A 79 -12.02 -15.77 -5.43
C GLY A 79 -11.32 -14.43 -5.28
N MET A 80 -12.04 -13.31 -5.42
CA MET A 80 -11.46 -11.97 -5.37
C MET A 80 -11.29 -11.48 -3.93
N VAL A 81 -10.21 -10.75 -3.70
CA VAL A 81 -9.98 -9.96 -2.50
C VAL A 81 -9.80 -8.49 -2.87
N ASN A 82 -10.30 -7.60 -2.03
CA ASN A 82 -10.08 -6.16 -2.12
C ASN A 82 -9.76 -5.65 -0.72
N LEU A 83 -8.59 -5.09 -0.54
CA LEU A 83 -8.11 -4.62 0.76
C LEU A 83 -7.15 -3.43 0.60
N ILE A 84 -6.83 -2.83 1.73
CA ILE A 84 -5.92 -1.69 1.81
C ILE A 84 -4.68 -2.13 2.59
N ILE A 85 -3.52 -2.14 1.93
CA ILE A 85 -2.22 -2.38 2.58
C ILE A 85 -1.87 -1.16 3.43
N GLY A 86 -1.38 -1.40 4.64
CA GLY A 86 -1.11 -0.37 5.65
C GLY A 86 -2.11 -0.37 6.79
N THR A 87 -3.18 -1.19 6.67
CA THR A 87 -4.25 -1.30 7.69
C THR A 87 -4.25 -2.65 8.43
N GLY A 88 -3.36 -3.57 8.03
CA GLY A 88 -3.24 -4.89 8.62
C GLY A 88 -2.55 -4.90 9.98
N THR A 89 -2.33 -6.10 10.50
CA THR A 89 -1.55 -6.29 11.73
C THR A 89 -0.07 -6.37 11.37
N GLN A 90 0.72 -5.40 11.83
CA GLN A 90 2.18 -5.42 11.62
C GLN A 90 2.81 -6.61 12.36
N THR A 91 3.58 -7.42 11.63
CA THR A 91 4.23 -8.64 12.15
C THR A 91 5.75 -8.61 12.01
N GLY A 92 6.32 -7.61 11.31
CA GLY A 92 7.76 -7.50 11.13
C GLY A 92 8.21 -6.23 10.42
N GLY A 93 9.54 -6.15 10.20
CA GLY A 93 10.19 -5.03 9.55
C GLY A 93 10.83 -4.05 10.54
N TYR A 94 11.77 -3.23 10.02
CA TYR A 94 12.45 -2.23 10.82
C TYR A 94 11.74 -0.87 10.85
N ALA A 95 10.76 -0.63 9.96
CA ALA A 95 9.89 0.53 10.02
C ALA A 95 8.85 0.37 11.15
N ASN A 96 8.60 1.44 11.89
CA ASN A 96 7.68 1.40 13.03
C ASN A 96 6.20 1.31 12.61
N SER A 97 5.87 1.72 11.39
CA SER A 97 4.53 1.65 10.79
C SER A 97 4.63 1.76 9.28
N PHE A 98 3.54 1.47 8.57
CA PHE A 98 3.45 1.63 7.12
C PHE A 98 3.75 3.07 6.68
N GLU A 99 3.29 4.06 7.43
CA GLU A 99 3.49 5.48 7.13
C GLU A 99 4.96 5.92 7.21
N THR A 100 5.77 5.20 8.00
CA THR A 100 7.20 5.50 8.20
C THR A 100 8.11 4.84 7.17
N ILE A 101 7.56 4.08 6.23
CA ILE A 101 8.31 3.55 5.08
C ILE A 101 8.92 4.73 4.31
N VAL A 102 10.22 4.64 4.05
CA VAL A 102 10.96 5.69 3.33
C VAL A 102 10.78 5.51 1.83
N TRP A 103 9.91 6.27 1.23
CA TRP A 103 9.65 6.31 -0.22
C TRP A 103 10.65 7.25 -0.92
N ASN A 104 11.95 6.89 -0.87
CA ASN A 104 13.01 7.54 -1.65
C ASN A 104 13.21 6.82 -2.99
N SER A 105 14.10 7.33 -3.84
CA SER A 105 14.39 6.75 -5.17
C SER A 105 15.05 5.37 -5.14
N ALA A 106 15.23 4.72 -3.99
CA ALA A 106 15.76 3.38 -3.85
C ALA A 106 14.73 2.33 -4.31
N LYS A 107 15.22 1.24 -4.90
CA LYS A 107 14.36 0.12 -5.27
C LYS A 107 13.66 -0.46 -4.05
N LYS A 108 12.37 -0.70 -4.19
CA LYS A 108 11.57 -1.45 -3.21
C LYS A 108 10.87 -2.60 -3.89
N TYR A 109 10.65 -3.65 -3.13
CA TYR A 109 9.91 -4.82 -3.60
C TYR A 109 8.68 -5.00 -2.72
N LEU A 110 7.58 -5.38 -3.33
CA LEU A 110 6.41 -5.88 -2.64
C LEU A 110 6.35 -7.40 -2.83
N LYS A 111 6.56 -8.11 -1.74
CA LYS A 111 6.34 -9.55 -1.68
C LYS A 111 4.99 -9.83 -1.05
N VAL A 112 4.21 -10.67 -1.71
CA VAL A 112 2.90 -11.12 -1.23
C VAL A 112 2.98 -12.63 -1.01
N SER A 113 2.57 -13.06 0.17
CA SER A 113 2.50 -14.47 0.53
C SER A 113 1.11 -14.82 1.03
N LEU A 114 0.69 -16.05 0.81
CA LEU A 114 -0.65 -16.55 1.09
C LEU A 114 -0.58 -17.72 2.08
N ASP A 115 -1.38 -17.66 3.14
CA ASP A 115 -1.76 -18.82 3.92
C ASP A 115 -3.23 -19.18 3.61
N GLN A 116 -3.42 -20.29 2.93
CA GLN A 116 -4.73 -20.79 2.52
C GLN A 116 -5.60 -21.26 3.69
N SER A 117 -5.00 -21.56 4.83
CA SER A 117 -5.73 -21.98 6.03
C SER A 117 -6.42 -20.81 6.74
N GLY A 118 -6.00 -19.57 6.45
CA GLY A 118 -6.49 -18.37 7.11
C GLY A 118 -6.00 -18.17 8.54
N ASN A 119 -5.08 -19.01 9.03
CA ASN A 119 -4.56 -18.95 10.40
C ASN A 119 -3.36 -18.02 10.55
N CYS A 120 -2.73 -17.61 9.44
CA CYS A 120 -1.50 -16.82 9.37
C CYS A 120 -0.27 -17.58 9.95
N ASN A 121 -0.15 -18.88 9.67
CA ASN A 121 0.90 -19.72 10.24
C ASN A 121 1.86 -20.29 9.20
N SER A 122 1.43 -20.45 7.95
CA SER A 122 2.22 -21.06 6.89
C SER A 122 1.99 -20.32 5.58
N PHE A 123 2.97 -19.56 5.18
CA PHE A 123 2.88 -18.66 4.03
C PHE A 123 3.67 -19.20 2.84
N ASP A 124 3.00 -19.31 1.70
CA ASP A 124 3.60 -19.57 0.39
C ASP A 124 3.71 -18.26 -0.38
N GLU A 125 4.89 -17.96 -0.94
CA GLU A 125 5.09 -16.77 -1.76
C GLU A 125 4.30 -16.90 -3.06
N ILE A 126 3.43 -15.91 -3.33
CA ILE A 126 2.62 -15.87 -4.57
C ILE A 126 3.05 -14.75 -5.52
N SER A 127 3.74 -13.74 -5.01
CA SER A 127 4.25 -12.63 -5.82
C SER A 127 5.43 -11.94 -5.15
N ASN A 128 6.42 -11.52 -5.97
CA ASN A 128 7.52 -10.67 -5.53
C ASN A 128 7.89 -9.73 -6.67
N GLN A 129 7.48 -8.49 -6.56
CA GLN A 129 7.57 -7.52 -7.64
C GLN A 129 8.26 -6.24 -7.19
N VAL A 130 9.04 -5.67 -8.11
CA VAL A 130 9.60 -4.33 -7.91
C VAL A 130 8.48 -3.30 -7.94
N LEU A 131 8.43 -2.46 -6.92
CA LEU A 131 7.56 -1.30 -6.92
C LEU A 131 8.16 -0.22 -7.83
N SER A 132 7.52 -0.02 -8.96
CA SER A 132 7.90 1.02 -9.93
C SER A 132 7.11 2.30 -9.66
N TYR A 133 7.77 3.45 -9.83
CA TYR A 133 7.09 4.74 -9.75
C TYR A 133 6.06 4.88 -10.86
N VAL A 134 4.88 5.41 -10.52
CA VAL A 134 3.96 5.89 -11.54
C VAL A 134 4.48 7.21 -12.12
N PRO A 135 4.30 7.49 -13.43
CA PRO A 135 4.85 8.69 -14.09
C PRO A 135 4.50 10.01 -13.39
N PHE A 136 3.29 10.12 -12.83
CA PHE A 136 2.86 11.32 -12.10
C PHE A 136 3.60 11.51 -10.76
N ALA A 137 3.98 10.42 -10.07
CA ALA A 137 4.76 10.51 -8.84
C ALA A 137 6.20 11.00 -9.11
N LEU A 138 6.78 10.61 -10.24
CA LEU A 138 8.08 11.13 -10.71
C LEU A 138 8.00 12.63 -11.00
N ALA A 139 6.94 13.09 -11.67
CA ALA A 139 6.73 14.51 -11.95
C ALA A 139 6.55 15.31 -10.66
N ALA A 140 5.77 14.81 -9.68
CA ALA A 140 5.57 15.47 -8.40
C ALA A 140 6.87 15.55 -7.57
N ASN A 141 7.69 14.49 -7.56
CA ASN A 141 9.00 14.50 -6.90
C ASN A 141 9.95 15.52 -7.53
N SER A 142 9.91 15.70 -8.85
CA SER A 142 10.68 16.74 -9.56
C SER A 142 10.19 18.14 -9.21
N ALA A 143 8.89 18.32 -8.98
CA ALA A 143 8.32 19.62 -8.60
C ALA A 143 8.63 20.00 -7.13
N SER A 144 8.82 19.04 -6.23
CA SER A 144 9.17 19.32 -4.83
C SER A 144 10.60 19.77 -4.61
N SER A 145 11.49 19.58 -5.59
CA SER A 145 12.91 19.99 -5.53
C SER A 145 13.24 21.08 -6.53
N VAL A 146 12.54 22.22 -6.46
CA VAL A 146 12.98 23.42 -7.18
C VAL A 146 14.16 24.03 -6.41
N SER A 147 15.37 23.64 -6.76
CA SER A 147 16.58 24.26 -6.26
C SER A 147 16.99 25.40 -7.21
N GLY A 148 16.95 26.62 -6.76
CA GLY A 148 17.36 27.80 -7.53
C GLY A 148 16.26 28.88 -7.62
N ILE A 149 16.58 29.96 -8.32
CA ILE A 149 15.65 31.09 -8.53
C ILE A 149 14.62 30.67 -9.58
N VAL A 150 13.36 30.54 -9.16
CA VAL A 150 12.24 30.35 -10.09
C VAL A 150 11.97 31.67 -10.79
N GLY A 151 12.11 31.72 -12.12
CA GLY A 151 11.83 32.91 -12.90
C GLY A 151 10.37 33.37 -12.76
N ILE A 152 10.09 34.66 -12.88
CA ILE A 152 8.76 35.27 -12.75
C ILE A 152 7.76 34.60 -13.70
N ALA A 153 8.17 34.22 -14.92
CA ALA A 153 7.36 33.51 -15.90
C ALA A 153 6.82 32.13 -15.40
N ASN A 154 7.49 31.55 -14.40
CA ASN A 154 7.14 30.26 -13.79
C ASN A 154 6.55 30.43 -12.37
N GLY A 155 6.10 31.63 -12.01
CA GLY A 155 5.50 31.93 -10.70
C GLY A 155 6.48 32.27 -9.59
N GLY A 156 7.76 32.46 -9.88
CA GLY A 156 8.76 32.89 -8.90
C GLY A 156 8.70 34.38 -8.62
N THR A 157 9.11 34.78 -7.39
CA THR A 157 9.20 36.20 -6.99
C THR A 157 10.48 36.88 -7.42
N ASN A 158 11.42 36.15 -8.04
CA ASN A 158 12.77 36.60 -8.43
C ASN A 158 13.57 37.19 -7.26
N SER A 159 13.27 36.79 -6.04
CA SER A 159 14.01 37.22 -4.83
C SER A 159 15.03 36.16 -4.43
N SER A 160 16.30 36.54 -4.37
CA SER A 160 17.35 35.77 -3.71
C SER A 160 17.57 36.36 -2.32
N THR A 161 17.23 35.62 -1.28
CA THR A 161 17.66 35.92 0.11
C THR A 161 19.01 35.34 0.36
#